data_aac2183654dbb83ccb3c7b865f892872
#
_entry.id   aac2183654dbb83ccb3c7b865f892872
#
_cell.length_a   1.000
_cell.length_b   1.000
_cell.length_c   1.000
_cell.angle_alpha   90.00
_cell.angle_beta   90.00
_cell.angle_gamma   90.00
#
_symmetry.space_group_name_H-M   'P 1'
#
loop_
_entity.id
_entity.type
_entity.pdbx_description
1 polymer ?
#
loop_
_entity_poly.entity_id
_entity_poly.type
_entity_poly.pdbx_seq_one_letter_code
_entity_poly.pdbx_strand_id
1 'polypeptide(L)'
;MAGTGGKRLTRQGFGYPESTAGQGEIAGPQASSSCDRSSTLVGDLANFYYTFTGAYGDEPDKLVNGIPANIKDYPHCVSIRVDNTHFCGGSIIDKQHILTAGHCVAPLIQDSRLRKSVTVVTGTTYLNEGGQSHKVEKLWYHDDYNPRASRGNYDIGLIKLASPIEFGPTQQPIKLPTTTIEKDDDVTIAAWGSRGFRKPVHNNLQKLNAKAMLPDTCQAYHKFLMNIHKDEFCTLITYGTGLCNGDSGSGLIRNSDRTIIGLVSGGRPCARGYPDVYTNVYSYLSWIEGKMNY
;
A
#
# COMPACT_ATOMS: atom_id res chain seq x y z
N MET A 1 10.78 69.18 8.51
CA MET A 1 9.65 69.61 9.33
C MET A 1 8.63 68.48 9.31
N ALA A 2 8.62 67.74 10.38
CA ALA A 2 7.54 67.57 11.36
C ALA A 2 6.29 66.90 10.73
N GLY A 3 5.70 65.86 11.22
CA GLY A 3 5.81 65.24 12.53
C GLY A 3 4.97 63.96 12.59
N THR A 4 5.35 63.16 13.43
CA THR A 4 4.84 62.09 14.26
C THR A 4 3.32 61.99 14.50
N GLY A 5 2.82 60.77 14.52
CA GLY A 5 1.48 60.45 15.00
C GLY A 5 1.27 58.96 15.23
N GLY A 6 1.84 58.44 16.34
CA GLY A 6 1.57 57.07 16.80
C GLY A 6 0.18 56.96 17.44
N LYS A 7 -0.55 55.88 17.12
CA LYS A 7 -1.72 55.47 17.89
C LYS A 7 -1.49 54.06 18.44
N ARG A 8 -1.40 54.00 19.77
CA ARG A 8 -1.38 52.82 20.62
C ARG A 8 -2.82 52.29 20.71
N LEU A 9 -3.06 51.03 20.40
CA LEU A 9 -4.32 50.34 20.64
C LEU A 9 -4.15 49.34 21.78
N THR A 10 -5.00 49.52 22.77
CA THR A 10 -5.10 48.81 24.03
C THR A 10 -5.65 47.40 23.86
N ARG A 11 -5.05 46.46 24.60
CA ARG A 11 -5.57 45.10 24.80
C ARG A 11 -6.87 45.15 25.61
N GLN A 12 -7.92 44.53 25.13
CA GLN A 12 -9.07 44.11 25.92
C GLN A 12 -8.97 42.58 26.13
N GLY A 13 -8.93 42.16 27.38
CA GLY A 13 -8.96 40.76 27.81
C GLY A 13 -10.41 40.25 27.82
N PHE A 14 -10.62 39.04 27.37
CA PHE A 14 -11.84 38.29 27.63
C PHE A 14 -11.55 37.20 28.63
N GLY A 15 -12.24 37.30 29.81
CA GLY A 15 -12.18 36.33 30.88
C GLY A 15 -13.03 35.11 30.55
N TYR A 16 -12.55 33.95 30.98
CA TYR A 16 -13.30 32.70 31.02
C TYR A 16 -13.98 32.53 32.38
N PRO A 17 -15.18 32.00 32.49
CA PRO A 17 -15.77 31.64 33.78
C PRO A 17 -15.27 30.27 34.25
N GLU A 18 -14.87 30.25 35.53
CA GLU A 18 -14.60 29.03 36.31
C GLU A 18 -15.91 28.28 36.60
N SER A 19 -15.92 26.95 36.42
CA SER A 19 -16.96 26.08 36.97
C SER A 19 -16.38 25.14 38.00
N THR A 20 -17.01 25.15 39.10
CA THR A 20 -16.72 24.52 40.40
C THR A 20 -16.73 22.99 40.37
N ALA A 21 -15.82 22.42 41.15
CA ALA A 21 -15.67 21.01 41.47
C ALA A 21 -16.85 20.42 42.23
N GLY A 22 -17.26 19.21 41.86
CA GLY A 22 -18.06 18.31 42.67
C GLY A 22 -17.28 17.03 42.97
N GLN A 23 -16.90 16.81 44.22
CA GLN A 23 -16.29 15.58 44.73
C GLN A 23 -17.35 14.51 44.88
N GLY A 24 -17.06 13.29 44.42
CA GLY A 24 -17.82 12.07 44.71
C GLY A 24 -16.86 10.90 44.80
N GLU A 25 -16.56 10.51 46.04
CA GLU A 25 -15.81 9.29 46.38
C GLU A 25 -16.67 8.05 46.09
N ILE A 26 -16.11 7.05 45.41
CA ILE A 26 -16.59 5.67 45.45
C ILE A 26 -15.38 4.74 45.62
N ALA A 27 -15.41 3.97 46.70
CA ALA A 27 -14.40 3.00 47.12
C ALA A 27 -14.32 1.80 46.15
N GLY A 28 -13.09 1.39 45.80
CA GLY A 28 -12.80 0.14 45.11
C GLY A 28 -12.15 -0.89 46.08
N PRO A 29 -12.30 -2.18 45.79
CA PRO A 29 -11.71 -3.23 46.64
C PRO A 29 -10.22 -3.45 46.34
N GLN A 30 -9.49 -3.69 47.42
CA GLN A 30 -8.07 -4.05 47.43
C GLN A 30 -7.83 -5.45 46.89
N ALA A 31 -6.82 -5.64 46.10
CA ALA A 31 -6.24 -6.94 45.78
C ALA A 31 -4.75 -6.92 46.15
N SER A 32 -4.37 -7.92 46.93
CA SER A 32 -3.09 -8.17 47.57
C SER A 32 -2.00 -8.57 46.54
N SER A 33 -0.80 -8.06 46.79
CA SER A 33 0.47 -8.39 46.18
C SER A 33 0.99 -9.78 46.59
N SER A 34 1.51 -10.56 45.64
CA SER A 34 2.67 -11.42 45.88
C SER A 34 3.58 -11.41 44.66
N CYS A 35 4.80 -10.94 44.93
CA CYS A 35 5.94 -10.93 44.04
C CYS A 35 6.60 -12.30 44.08
N ASP A 36 6.81 -12.93 42.92
CA ASP A 36 7.88 -13.93 42.79
C ASP A 36 8.69 -13.66 41.52
N ARG A 37 10.02 -13.61 41.73
CA ARG A 37 11.04 -13.41 40.71
C ARG A 37 11.60 -14.77 40.32
N SER A 38 11.62 -15.09 39.08
CA SER A 38 12.81 -15.56 38.33
C SER A 38 12.43 -16.19 36.97
N SER A 39 13.06 -15.75 35.97
CA SER A 39 13.74 -16.45 34.90
C SER A 39 13.54 -15.87 33.51
N THR A 40 14.66 -15.43 32.97
CA THR A 40 15.17 -15.52 31.59
C THR A 40 14.29 -15.06 30.42
N LEU A 41 14.72 -13.91 29.88
CA LEU A 41 14.39 -13.36 28.58
C LEU A 41 14.85 -14.31 27.44
N VAL A 42 13.90 -14.84 26.70
CA VAL A 42 14.07 -15.20 25.29
C VAL A 42 12.88 -14.59 24.57
N GLY A 43 13.16 -13.68 23.63
CA GLY A 43 12.13 -12.92 22.94
C GLY A 43 11.40 -13.71 21.88
N ASP A 44 10.09 -13.81 22.00
CA ASP A 44 9.18 -14.19 20.93
C ASP A 44 8.32 -12.98 20.56
N LEU A 45 8.58 -12.45 19.35
CA LEU A 45 7.73 -11.48 18.66
C LEU A 45 6.62 -12.22 17.90
N ALA A 46 5.70 -12.80 18.62
CA ALA A 46 4.46 -13.29 18.03
C ALA A 46 3.35 -13.32 19.09
N ASN A 47 2.21 -12.76 18.73
CA ASN A 47 0.91 -12.81 19.41
C ASN A 47 0.56 -11.71 20.42
N PHE A 48 -0.06 -10.65 19.89
CA PHE A 48 -1.09 -9.93 20.60
C PHE A 48 -2.45 -10.20 19.91
N TYR A 49 -3.10 -11.30 20.29
CA TYR A 49 -4.52 -11.51 20.02
C TYR A 49 -5.33 -10.91 21.16
N TYR A 50 -6.05 -9.83 20.87
CA TYR A 50 -7.18 -9.42 21.70
C TYR A 50 -8.46 -9.99 21.08
N THR A 51 -9.06 -10.96 21.77
CA THR A 51 -10.41 -11.43 21.49
C THR A 51 -11.42 -10.39 21.98
N PHE A 52 -12.11 -9.75 21.04
CA PHE A 52 -13.33 -9.00 21.32
C PHE A 52 -14.47 -9.70 20.59
N THR A 53 -15.27 -10.47 21.31
CA THR A 53 -16.51 -11.06 20.80
C THR A 53 -17.61 -10.00 20.85
N GLY A 54 -17.91 -9.42 19.70
CA GLY A 54 -19.10 -8.61 19.46
C GLY A 54 -19.70 -9.08 18.16
N ALA A 55 -20.88 -9.67 18.20
CA ALA A 55 -21.64 -10.11 17.04
C ALA A 55 -22.06 -8.89 16.21
N TYR A 56 -21.39 -8.71 15.07
CA TYR A 56 -21.89 -7.94 13.94
C TYR A 56 -21.88 -8.86 12.72
N GLY A 57 -22.99 -8.84 11.96
CA GLY A 57 -23.22 -9.73 10.84
C GLY A 57 -22.10 -9.73 9.83
N ASP A 58 -21.89 -10.88 9.21
CA ASP A 58 -20.94 -11.13 8.13
C ASP A 58 -21.19 -10.18 6.95
N GLU A 59 -20.44 -9.07 6.88
CA GLU A 59 -20.30 -8.32 5.64
C GLU A 59 -19.28 -9.03 4.74
N PRO A 60 -19.53 -9.09 3.42
CA PRO A 60 -18.70 -9.86 2.49
C PRO A 60 -17.27 -9.29 2.40
N ASP A 61 -16.33 -10.12 2.76
CA ASP A 61 -14.89 -9.93 2.83
C ASP A 61 -14.22 -9.86 1.45
N LYS A 62 -13.75 -8.69 1.02
CA LYS A 62 -13.00 -8.65 -0.27
C LYS A 62 -12.14 -7.43 -0.33
N LEU A 63 -10.91 -7.39 -1.05
CA LEU A 63 -10.14 -6.15 -1.27
C LEU A 63 -10.98 -5.10 -0.66
N VAL A 64 -10.91 -4.47 0.34
CA VAL A 64 -12.11 -3.99 1.05
C VAL A 64 -13.25 -3.78 0.03
N ASN A 65 -14.17 -4.75 -0.10
CA ASN A 65 -15.27 -4.83 -1.11
C ASN A 65 -14.87 -5.12 -2.58
N GLY A 66 -13.73 -5.77 -2.85
CA GLY A 66 -13.40 -6.27 -4.19
C GLY A 66 -14.32 -7.40 -4.67
N ILE A 67 -14.19 -7.80 -5.92
CA ILE A 67 -14.87 -8.95 -6.53
C ILE A 67 -13.83 -10.05 -6.81
N PRO A 68 -14.15 -11.35 -6.61
CA PRO A 68 -13.27 -12.44 -7.00
C PRO A 68 -12.81 -12.31 -8.46
N ALA A 69 -11.51 -12.51 -8.70
CA ALA A 69 -10.89 -12.46 -10.01
C ALA A 69 -10.14 -13.76 -10.30
N ASN A 70 -9.96 -14.08 -11.58
CA ASN A 70 -9.18 -15.22 -12.02
C ASN A 70 -7.85 -14.74 -12.60
N ILE A 71 -6.77 -15.46 -12.33
CA ILE A 71 -5.44 -15.13 -12.87
C ILE A 71 -5.41 -15.12 -14.39
N LYS A 72 -6.27 -15.88 -15.08
CA LYS A 72 -6.38 -15.86 -16.54
C LYS A 72 -6.84 -14.51 -17.09
N ASP A 73 -7.58 -13.73 -16.31
CA ASP A 73 -8.04 -12.40 -16.70
C ASP A 73 -6.98 -11.32 -16.40
N TYR A 74 -6.07 -11.63 -15.45
CA TYR A 74 -4.98 -10.76 -14.98
C TYR A 74 -3.63 -11.50 -14.94
N PRO A 75 -3.17 -12.11 -16.06
CA PRO A 75 -2.04 -13.04 -16.06
C PRO A 75 -0.68 -12.37 -15.79
N HIS A 76 -0.64 -11.04 -15.67
CA HIS A 76 0.54 -10.28 -15.26
C HIS A 76 0.71 -10.18 -13.74
N CYS A 77 -0.35 -10.45 -12.96
CA CYS A 77 -0.29 -10.33 -11.50
C CYS A 77 0.64 -11.37 -10.89
N VAL A 78 1.50 -10.91 -9.98
CA VAL A 78 2.43 -11.76 -9.24
C VAL A 78 2.35 -11.49 -7.73
N SER A 79 2.67 -12.52 -6.94
CA SER A 79 2.85 -12.43 -5.50
C SER A 79 4.35 -12.42 -5.17
N ILE A 80 4.87 -11.31 -4.65
CA ILE A 80 6.20 -11.21 -4.08
C ILE A 80 6.11 -11.73 -2.65
N ARG A 81 6.93 -12.75 -2.30
CA ARG A 81 6.86 -13.45 -1.03
C ARG A 81 8.19 -13.43 -0.30
N VAL A 82 8.12 -13.30 1.01
CA VAL A 82 9.24 -13.47 1.94
C VAL A 82 8.90 -14.64 2.86
N ASP A 83 9.79 -15.62 2.99
CA ASP A 83 9.55 -16.87 3.74
C ASP A 83 8.20 -17.53 3.35
N ASN A 84 7.92 -17.57 2.05
CA ASN A 84 6.68 -18.07 1.44
C ASN A 84 5.39 -17.30 1.83
N THR A 85 5.50 -16.21 2.56
CA THR A 85 4.36 -15.35 2.94
C THR A 85 4.23 -14.18 1.95
N HIS A 86 3.01 -13.90 1.50
CA HIS A 86 2.73 -12.76 0.62
C HIS A 86 3.13 -11.45 1.31
N PHE A 87 3.97 -10.68 0.63
CA PHE A 87 4.55 -9.43 1.13
C PHE A 87 4.06 -8.21 0.33
N CYS A 88 4.10 -8.33 -1.00
CA CYS A 88 3.67 -7.32 -1.96
C CYS A 88 3.13 -7.97 -3.23
N GLY A 89 2.38 -7.21 -4.01
CA GLY A 89 2.05 -7.51 -5.39
C GLY A 89 3.12 -6.99 -6.36
N GLY A 90 2.96 -7.34 -7.63
CA GLY A 90 3.77 -6.84 -8.73
C GLY A 90 3.15 -7.24 -10.07
N SER A 91 3.80 -6.86 -11.16
CA SER A 91 3.34 -7.15 -12.51
C SER A 91 4.46 -7.62 -13.42
N ILE A 92 4.23 -8.69 -14.16
CA ILE A 92 5.13 -9.16 -15.23
C ILE A 92 5.13 -8.10 -16.33
N ILE A 93 6.29 -7.56 -16.71
CA ILE A 93 6.45 -6.62 -17.84
C ILE A 93 7.23 -7.23 -19.01
N ASP A 94 8.03 -8.25 -18.74
CA ASP A 94 8.64 -9.13 -19.75
C ASP A 94 8.96 -10.51 -19.16
N LYS A 95 9.74 -11.34 -19.86
CA LYS A 95 10.08 -12.71 -19.41
C LYS A 95 10.85 -12.79 -18.09
N GLN A 96 11.54 -11.73 -17.68
CA GLN A 96 12.38 -11.76 -16.47
C GLN A 96 12.16 -10.58 -15.53
N HIS A 97 11.37 -9.56 -15.92
CA HIS A 97 11.22 -8.37 -15.12
C HIS A 97 9.82 -8.23 -14.52
N ILE A 98 9.82 -7.96 -13.22
CA ILE A 98 8.60 -7.69 -12.44
C ILE A 98 8.65 -6.23 -11.97
N LEU A 99 7.65 -5.47 -12.35
CA LEU A 99 7.45 -4.10 -11.91
C LEU A 99 6.65 -4.09 -10.60
N THR A 100 7.10 -3.31 -9.62
CA THR A 100 6.48 -3.19 -8.29
C THR A 100 6.79 -1.83 -7.67
N ALA A 101 6.43 -1.60 -6.40
CA ALA A 101 6.75 -0.37 -5.68
C ALA A 101 8.17 -0.39 -5.09
N GLY A 102 8.78 0.79 -4.95
CA GLY A 102 10.09 0.96 -4.32
C GLY A 102 10.10 0.52 -2.85
N HIS A 103 9.02 0.82 -2.12
CA HIS A 103 8.89 0.42 -0.71
C HIS A 103 8.79 -1.11 -0.53
N CYS A 104 8.41 -1.86 -1.56
CA CYS A 104 8.45 -3.32 -1.56
C CYS A 104 9.88 -3.85 -1.75
N VAL A 105 10.70 -3.15 -2.53
CA VAL A 105 12.05 -3.61 -2.87
C VAL A 105 13.11 -3.14 -1.87
N ALA A 106 13.00 -1.95 -1.33
CA ALA A 106 13.99 -1.36 -0.45
C ALA A 106 14.32 -2.23 0.78
N PRO A 107 13.35 -2.81 1.53
CA PRO A 107 13.65 -3.72 2.64
C PRO A 107 14.43 -4.97 2.20
N LEU A 108 14.14 -5.49 1.01
CA LEU A 108 14.81 -6.69 0.46
C LEU A 108 16.28 -6.42 0.13
N ILE A 109 16.62 -5.18 -0.24
CA ILE A 109 18.02 -4.77 -0.48
C ILE A 109 18.75 -4.51 0.83
N GLN A 110 18.06 -3.91 1.83
CA GLN A 110 18.66 -3.49 3.09
C GLN A 110 18.86 -4.64 4.07
N ASP A 111 18.00 -5.67 4.06
CA ASP A 111 18.12 -6.87 4.92
C ASP A 111 18.48 -8.11 4.10
N SER A 112 19.70 -8.61 4.31
CA SER A 112 20.20 -9.78 3.61
C SER A 112 19.42 -11.09 3.91
N ARG A 113 18.69 -11.17 5.02
CA ARG A 113 17.83 -12.32 5.36
C ARG A 113 16.60 -12.30 4.47
N LEU A 114 15.92 -11.16 4.37
CA LEU A 114 14.76 -10.98 3.48
C LEU A 114 15.15 -11.24 2.02
N ARG A 115 16.32 -10.72 1.60
CA ARG A 115 16.84 -10.94 0.24
C ARG A 115 17.09 -12.41 -0.08
N LYS A 116 17.50 -13.24 0.89
CA LYS A 116 17.74 -14.68 0.68
C LYS A 116 16.45 -15.48 0.60
N SER A 117 15.38 -15.02 1.24
CA SER A 117 14.11 -15.74 1.32
C SER A 117 13.05 -15.21 0.33
N VAL A 118 13.36 -14.12 -0.39
CA VAL A 118 12.41 -13.56 -1.35
C VAL A 118 12.24 -14.44 -2.58
N THR A 119 10.99 -14.65 -2.98
CA THR A 119 10.59 -15.31 -4.22
C THR A 119 9.44 -14.54 -4.88
N VAL A 120 9.27 -14.73 -6.17
CA VAL A 120 8.12 -14.22 -6.93
C VAL A 120 7.29 -15.41 -7.40
N VAL A 121 6.01 -15.41 -7.09
CA VAL A 121 5.08 -16.47 -7.53
C VAL A 121 4.15 -15.90 -8.59
N THR A 122 4.10 -16.58 -9.74
CA THR A 122 3.30 -16.23 -10.91
C THR A 122 2.26 -17.30 -11.19
N GLY A 123 1.24 -16.99 -11.98
CA GLY A 123 0.32 -17.98 -12.57
C GLY A 123 -0.68 -18.63 -11.63
N THR A 124 -0.97 -18.06 -10.46
CA THR A 124 -1.97 -18.58 -9.53
C THR A 124 -3.05 -17.56 -9.19
N THR A 125 -4.28 -18.05 -9.00
CA THR A 125 -5.38 -17.28 -8.41
C THR A 125 -5.30 -17.26 -6.87
N TYR A 126 -4.66 -18.28 -6.26
CA TYR A 126 -4.66 -18.50 -4.82
C TYR A 126 -3.26 -18.38 -4.22
N LEU A 127 -3.14 -17.74 -3.05
CA LEU A 127 -1.85 -17.60 -2.37
C LEU A 127 -1.33 -18.91 -1.77
N ASN A 128 -2.23 -19.81 -1.36
CA ASN A 128 -1.88 -21.05 -0.66
C ASN A 128 -1.63 -22.24 -1.59
N GLU A 129 -1.91 -22.11 -2.89
CA GLU A 129 -1.76 -23.22 -3.84
C GLU A 129 -1.46 -22.75 -5.26
N GLY A 130 -0.89 -23.63 -6.05
CA GLY A 130 -0.59 -23.40 -7.46
C GLY A 130 0.53 -22.38 -7.70
N GLY A 131 0.65 -21.99 -8.96
CA GLY A 131 1.66 -21.04 -9.42
C GLY A 131 3.05 -21.61 -9.58
N GLN A 132 3.91 -20.78 -10.16
CA GLN A 132 5.33 -21.07 -10.36
C GLN A 132 6.17 -20.10 -9.52
N SER A 133 7.07 -20.64 -8.71
CA SER A 133 7.97 -19.85 -7.87
C SER A 133 9.28 -19.57 -8.60
N HIS A 134 9.68 -18.32 -8.65
CA HIS A 134 10.89 -17.84 -9.29
C HIS A 134 11.85 -17.25 -8.26
N LYS A 135 13.14 -17.56 -8.39
CA LYS A 135 14.21 -16.94 -7.63
C LYS A 135 14.51 -15.56 -8.18
N VAL A 136 14.89 -14.66 -7.31
CA VAL A 136 15.28 -13.29 -7.64
C VAL A 136 16.78 -13.22 -7.93
N GLU A 137 17.16 -12.59 -9.05
CA GLU A 137 18.57 -12.32 -9.42
C GLU A 137 18.99 -10.94 -8.93
N LYS A 138 18.24 -9.90 -9.35
CA LYS A 138 18.54 -8.50 -9.03
C LYS A 138 17.31 -7.75 -8.54
N LEU A 139 17.56 -6.70 -7.78
CA LEU A 139 16.57 -5.83 -7.17
C LEU A 139 17.00 -4.39 -7.37
N TRP A 140 16.07 -3.53 -7.84
CA TRP A 140 16.29 -2.08 -7.95
C TRP A 140 15.06 -1.34 -7.45
N TYR A 141 15.27 -0.23 -6.79
CA TYR A 141 14.30 0.84 -6.61
C TYR A 141 14.87 2.14 -7.15
N HIS A 142 14.04 3.13 -7.41
CA HIS A 142 14.48 4.40 -8.00
C HIS A 142 15.56 5.07 -7.14
N ASP A 143 16.58 5.60 -7.78
CA ASP A 143 17.77 6.13 -7.08
C ASP A 143 17.43 7.30 -6.14
N ASP A 144 16.38 8.08 -6.44
CA ASP A 144 15.87 9.18 -5.62
C ASP A 144 14.80 8.73 -4.59
N TYR A 145 14.45 7.46 -4.54
CA TYR A 145 13.52 6.94 -3.53
C TYR A 145 14.18 6.94 -2.15
N ASN A 146 13.53 7.59 -1.17
CA ASN A 146 14.01 7.62 0.20
C ASN A 146 13.25 6.60 1.09
N PRO A 147 13.82 5.42 1.38
CA PRO A 147 13.17 4.38 2.17
C PRO A 147 12.98 4.74 3.66
N ARG A 148 13.58 5.83 4.13
CA ARG A 148 13.42 6.34 5.52
C ARG A 148 12.30 7.38 5.62
N ALA A 149 11.81 7.90 4.52
CA ALA A 149 10.65 8.79 4.54
C ALA A 149 9.40 8.00 4.91
N SER A 150 8.52 8.56 5.71
CA SER A 150 7.23 7.96 6.08
C SER A 150 6.35 7.68 4.85
N ARG A 151 6.59 8.42 3.78
CA ARG A 151 6.10 8.24 2.42
C ARG A 151 7.08 8.92 1.48
N GLY A 152 7.55 8.20 0.47
CA GLY A 152 8.56 8.71 -0.48
C GLY A 152 7.97 8.89 -1.87
N ASN A 153 8.37 9.99 -2.52
CA ASN A 153 8.26 10.11 -3.97
C ASN A 153 9.14 9.04 -4.63
N TYR A 154 9.00 8.83 -5.93
CA TYR A 154 9.79 7.85 -6.69
C TYR A 154 9.57 6.40 -6.22
N ASP A 155 8.38 6.09 -5.71
CA ASP A 155 8.04 4.79 -5.15
C ASP A 155 7.81 3.75 -6.26
N ILE A 156 8.89 3.38 -6.93
CA ILE A 156 8.92 2.40 -8.01
C ILE A 156 10.12 1.47 -7.84
N GLY A 157 9.91 0.19 -8.12
CA GLY A 157 10.92 -0.85 -8.01
C GLY A 157 10.83 -1.86 -9.16
N LEU A 158 11.96 -2.50 -9.45
CA LEU A 158 12.09 -3.53 -10.47
C LEU A 158 12.81 -4.75 -9.89
N ILE A 159 12.31 -5.92 -10.23
CA ILE A 159 12.88 -7.21 -9.83
C ILE A 159 13.25 -7.97 -11.10
N LYS A 160 14.50 -8.43 -11.22
CA LYS A 160 14.93 -9.38 -12.24
C LYS A 160 14.92 -10.78 -11.70
N LEU A 161 14.26 -11.68 -12.40
CA LEU A 161 14.19 -13.10 -12.06
C LEU A 161 15.44 -13.83 -12.56
N ALA A 162 15.87 -14.84 -11.80
CA ALA A 162 17.04 -15.67 -12.15
C ALA A 162 16.81 -16.53 -13.41
N SER A 163 15.55 -16.81 -13.76
CA SER A 163 15.19 -17.59 -14.94
C SER A 163 13.96 -16.95 -15.62
N PRO A 164 13.85 -17.01 -16.95
CA PRO A 164 12.70 -16.48 -17.67
C PRO A 164 11.41 -17.22 -17.31
N ILE A 165 10.30 -16.47 -17.34
CA ILE A 165 8.94 -16.99 -17.21
C ILE A 165 8.54 -17.64 -18.54
N GLU A 166 8.02 -18.85 -18.48
CA GLU A 166 7.37 -19.49 -19.62
C GLU A 166 5.93 -18.97 -19.72
N PHE A 167 5.67 -18.16 -20.76
CA PHE A 167 4.35 -17.55 -20.95
C PHE A 167 3.29 -18.58 -21.31
N GLY A 168 2.09 -18.38 -20.80
CA GLY A 168 0.94 -19.24 -20.97
C GLY A 168 -0.35 -18.54 -20.56
N PRO A 169 -1.49 -19.22 -20.51
CA PRO A 169 -2.78 -18.58 -20.21
C PRO A 169 -2.87 -17.89 -18.85
N THR A 170 -2.00 -18.24 -17.90
CA THR A 170 -1.97 -17.71 -16.52
C THR A 170 -0.77 -16.82 -16.25
N GLN A 171 0.16 -16.68 -17.20
CA GLN A 171 1.40 -15.90 -17.05
C GLN A 171 1.68 -15.16 -18.35
N GLN A 172 1.42 -13.87 -18.39
CA GLN A 172 1.62 -13.00 -19.55
C GLN A 172 2.12 -11.62 -19.08
N PRO A 173 2.93 -10.93 -19.88
CA PRO A 173 3.33 -9.57 -19.56
C PRO A 173 2.18 -8.60 -19.80
N ILE A 174 2.13 -7.53 -18.98
CA ILE A 174 1.32 -6.35 -19.23
C ILE A 174 2.16 -5.31 -19.98
N LYS A 175 1.54 -4.58 -20.90
CA LYS A 175 2.21 -3.52 -21.65
C LYS A 175 2.46 -2.30 -20.78
N LEU A 176 3.60 -1.64 -20.98
CA LEU A 176 3.87 -0.31 -20.43
C LEU A 176 3.02 0.74 -21.16
N PRO A 177 2.65 1.86 -20.51
CA PRO A 177 1.82 2.89 -21.14
C PRO A 177 2.61 3.70 -22.16
N THR A 178 1.94 4.18 -23.21
CA THR A 178 2.51 5.11 -24.20
C THR A 178 2.07 6.56 -23.94
N THR A 179 1.08 6.77 -23.10
CA THR A 179 0.55 8.07 -22.69
C THR A 179 0.34 8.09 -21.18
N THR A 180 0.37 9.29 -20.59
CA THR A 180 0.08 9.46 -19.18
C THR A 180 -1.40 9.19 -18.87
N ILE A 181 -1.71 9.13 -17.57
CA ILE A 181 -3.07 9.02 -17.06
C ILE A 181 -3.89 10.27 -17.39
N GLU A 182 -5.17 10.08 -17.72
CA GLU A 182 -6.14 11.14 -17.88
C GLU A 182 -7.20 11.09 -16.76
N LYS A 183 -7.85 12.24 -16.54
CA LYS A 183 -8.95 12.32 -15.59
C LYS A 183 -10.08 11.38 -16.01
N ASP A 184 -10.63 10.66 -15.03
CA ASP A 184 -11.76 9.73 -15.21
C ASP A 184 -11.47 8.51 -16.11
N ASP A 185 -10.18 8.24 -16.44
CA ASP A 185 -9.79 6.97 -17.05
C ASP A 185 -10.39 5.80 -16.25
N ASP A 186 -11.04 4.87 -16.94
CA ASP A 186 -11.53 3.64 -16.34
C ASP A 186 -10.36 2.69 -16.08
N VAL A 187 -10.19 2.31 -14.82
CA VAL A 187 -9.05 1.53 -14.36
C VAL A 187 -9.50 0.32 -13.56
N THR A 188 -8.67 -0.72 -13.57
CA THR A 188 -8.88 -1.95 -12.79
C THR A 188 -7.60 -2.34 -12.09
N ILE A 189 -7.71 -2.71 -10.82
CA ILE A 189 -6.64 -3.38 -10.08
C ILE A 189 -7.05 -4.80 -9.74
N ALA A 190 -6.08 -5.74 -9.80
CA ALA A 190 -6.24 -7.08 -9.27
C ALA A 190 -5.11 -7.39 -8.29
N ALA A 191 -5.45 -7.81 -7.07
CA ALA A 191 -4.50 -8.02 -5.98
C ALA A 191 -5.04 -8.95 -4.89
N TRP A 192 -4.18 -9.29 -3.90
CA TRP A 192 -4.49 -10.18 -2.77
C TRP A 192 -4.50 -9.46 -1.41
N GLY A 193 -4.58 -8.14 -1.36
CA GLY A 193 -4.50 -7.37 -0.12
C GLY A 193 -5.50 -7.77 0.96
N SER A 194 -5.32 -7.19 2.13
CA SER A 194 -6.14 -7.50 3.31
C SER A 194 -7.61 -7.14 3.12
N ARG A 195 -8.48 -7.91 3.72
CA ARG A 195 -9.93 -7.73 3.75
C ARG A 195 -10.39 -6.51 4.54
N GLY A 196 -9.48 -5.81 5.19
CA GLY A 196 -9.72 -4.63 6.02
C GLY A 196 -8.59 -4.41 7.02
N PHE A 197 -8.69 -3.33 7.81
CA PHE A 197 -7.65 -2.98 8.78
C PHE A 197 -7.41 -4.10 9.80
N ARG A 198 -6.16 -4.57 9.90
CA ARG A 198 -5.74 -5.70 10.76
C ARG A 198 -6.40 -7.05 10.43
N LYS A 199 -6.99 -7.20 9.26
CA LYS A 199 -7.47 -8.49 8.76
C LYS A 199 -6.37 -9.18 7.93
N PRO A 200 -6.42 -10.51 7.76
CA PRO A 200 -5.49 -11.21 6.88
C PRO A 200 -5.71 -10.82 5.41
N VAL A 201 -4.71 -11.08 4.58
CA VAL A 201 -4.79 -10.96 3.13
C VAL A 201 -5.79 -11.99 2.55
N HIS A 202 -6.32 -11.69 1.38
CA HIS A 202 -7.14 -12.66 0.65
C HIS A 202 -6.31 -13.85 0.18
N ASN A 203 -6.84 -15.05 0.30
CA ASN A 203 -6.23 -16.21 -0.34
C ASN A 203 -6.42 -16.19 -1.87
N ASN A 204 -7.59 -15.77 -2.34
CA ASN A 204 -7.92 -15.68 -3.77
C ASN A 204 -7.79 -14.25 -4.29
N LEU A 205 -7.32 -14.12 -5.54
CA LEU A 205 -7.19 -12.85 -6.26
C LEU A 205 -8.54 -12.11 -6.27
N GLN A 206 -8.50 -10.81 -5.99
CA GLN A 206 -9.65 -9.92 -6.02
C GLN A 206 -9.40 -8.81 -7.03
N LYS A 207 -10.47 -8.18 -7.55
CA LYS A 207 -10.36 -6.98 -8.39
C LYS A 207 -11.27 -5.85 -7.91
N LEU A 208 -10.87 -4.63 -8.23
CA LEU A 208 -11.67 -3.41 -8.09
C LEU A 208 -11.61 -2.61 -9.38
N ASN A 209 -12.75 -2.05 -9.77
CA ASN A 209 -12.84 -1.06 -10.83
C ASN A 209 -12.96 0.32 -10.21
N ALA A 210 -12.30 1.30 -10.78
CA ALA A 210 -12.29 2.68 -10.30
C ALA A 210 -12.15 3.65 -11.46
N LYS A 211 -12.20 4.95 -11.14
CA LYS A 211 -11.81 6.03 -12.05
C LYS A 211 -10.58 6.74 -11.52
N ALA A 212 -9.71 7.10 -12.45
CA ALA A 212 -8.50 7.83 -12.13
C ALA A 212 -8.80 9.28 -11.72
N MET A 213 -8.06 9.75 -10.73
CA MET A 213 -8.13 11.10 -10.18
C MET A 213 -6.76 11.76 -10.29
N LEU A 214 -6.66 12.90 -10.94
CA LEU A 214 -5.41 13.64 -11.12
C LEU A 214 -4.86 14.18 -9.79
N PRO A 215 -3.54 14.48 -9.71
CA PRO A 215 -2.86 14.85 -8.46
C PRO A 215 -3.53 16.00 -7.70
N ASP A 216 -3.92 17.08 -8.36
CA ASP A 216 -4.51 18.26 -7.71
C ASP A 216 -5.83 17.93 -7.02
N THR A 217 -6.68 17.14 -7.67
CA THR A 217 -7.95 16.68 -7.09
C THR A 217 -7.70 15.74 -5.93
N CYS A 218 -6.74 14.81 -6.06
CA CYS A 218 -6.33 13.91 -5.00
C CYS A 218 -5.78 14.68 -3.79
N GLN A 219 -4.94 15.70 -4.01
CA GLN A 219 -4.41 16.56 -2.97
C GLN A 219 -5.52 17.27 -2.18
N ALA A 220 -6.59 17.70 -2.85
CA ALA A 220 -7.73 18.36 -2.19
C ALA A 220 -8.43 17.42 -1.18
N TYR A 221 -8.50 16.11 -1.44
CA TYR A 221 -9.01 15.12 -0.48
C TYR A 221 -8.05 14.89 0.69
N HIS A 222 -6.76 14.80 0.43
CA HIS A 222 -5.75 14.53 1.45
C HIS A 222 -5.36 15.77 2.27
N LYS A 223 -5.57 16.98 1.73
CA LYS A 223 -5.26 18.26 2.39
C LYS A 223 -3.84 18.28 2.97
N PHE A 224 -3.73 18.52 4.28
CA PHE A 224 -2.45 18.54 5.01
C PHE A 224 -2.00 17.17 5.54
N LEU A 225 -2.80 16.11 5.30
CA LEU A 225 -2.51 14.78 5.84
C LEU A 225 -1.42 14.05 5.07
N MET A 226 -1.30 14.40 3.78
CA MET A 226 -0.39 13.76 2.84
C MET A 226 -0.14 14.70 1.66
N ASN A 227 1.11 14.81 1.24
CA ASN A 227 1.46 15.52 0.03
C ASN A 227 1.41 14.56 -1.16
N ILE A 228 0.68 14.91 -2.21
CA ILE A 228 0.60 14.13 -3.45
C ILE A 228 1.58 14.73 -4.45
N HIS A 229 2.48 13.90 -4.95
CA HIS A 229 3.49 14.34 -5.91
C HIS A 229 2.91 14.40 -7.32
N LYS A 230 3.50 15.23 -8.20
CA LYS A 230 3.08 15.36 -9.62
C LYS A 230 3.14 14.05 -10.41
N ASP A 231 4.03 13.14 -10.00
CA ASP A 231 4.24 11.81 -10.60
C ASP A 231 3.43 10.71 -9.88
N GLU A 232 2.38 11.11 -9.17
CA GLU A 232 1.41 10.26 -8.53
C GLU A 232 0.01 10.62 -9.01
N PHE A 233 -0.92 9.71 -8.84
CA PHE A 233 -2.35 9.93 -9.05
C PHE A 233 -3.15 9.03 -8.11
N CYS A 234 -4.46 9.14 -8.13
CA CYS A 234 -5.29 8.44 -7.17
C CYS A 234 -6.48 7.75 -7.81
N THR A 235 -7.10 6.86 -7.02
CA THR A 235 -8.48 6.43 -7.24
C THR A 235 -9.28 6.61 -5.94
N LEU A 236 -10.58 6.85 -6.08
CA LEU A 236 -11.52 6.81 -4.96
C LEU A 236 -12.81 6.14 -5.44
N ILE A 237 -13.22 5.09 -4.74
CA ILE A 237 -14.48 4.41 -5.05
C ILE A 237 -15.55 4.90 -4.07
N THR A 238 -15.52 4.43 -2.83
CA THR A 238 -16.43 4.86 -1.76
C THR A 238 -15.85 4.46 -0.40
N TYR A 239 -16.42 4.98 0.67
CA TYR A 239 -16.10 4.49 2.01
C TYR A 239 -16.38 2.97 2.11
N GLY A 240 -15.44 2.23 2.66
CA GLY A 240 -15.54 0.78 2.76
C GLY A 240 -15.13 0.01 1.50
N THR A 241 -14.67 0.68 0.43
CA THR A 241 -14.18 0.03 -0.81
C THR A 241 -12.87 0.66 -1.23
N GLY A 242 -11.79 -0.12 -1.37
CA GLY A 242 -10.47 0.39 -1.74
C GLY A 242 -9.32 -0.55 -1.37
N LEU A 243 -8.10 -0.03 -1.41
CA LEU A 243 -6.87 -0.78 -1.13
C LEU A 243 -6.61 -0.97 0.36
N CYS A 244 -5.85 -2.02 0.67
CA CYS A 244 -5.42 -2.31 2.04
C CYS A 244 -4.00 -2.91 2.06
N ASN A 245 -3.52 -3.32 3.22
CA ASN A 245 -2.20 -3.93 3.38
C ASN A 245 -2.06 -5.18 2.49
N GLY A 246 -0.93 -5.32 1.80
CA GLY A 246 -0.66 -6.41 0.88
C GLY A 246 -1.02 -6.12 -0.58
N ASP A 247 -1.77 -5.04 -0.88
CA ASP A 247 -1.98 -4.58 -2.26
C ASP A 247 -0.77 -3.80 -2.81
N SER A 248 0.15 -3.39 -1.95
CA SER A 248 1.40 -2.66 -2.26
C SER A 248 2.12 -3.21 -3.48
N GLY A 249 2.51 -2.35 -4.41
CA GLY A 249 3.24 -2.70 -5.63
C GLY A 249 2.40 -3.38 -6.72
N SER A 250 1.15 -3.73 -6.46
CA SER A 250 0.24 -4.25 -7.50
C SER A 250 -0.01 -3.21 -8.58
N GLY A 251 -0.14 -3.68 -9.84
CA GLY A 251 -0.36 -2.84 -11.00
C GLY A 251 -1.82 -2.42 -11.16
N LEU A 252 -2.05 -1.14 -11.42
CA LEU A 252 -3.32 -0.58 -11.86
C LEU A 252 -3.33 -0.50 -13.38
N ILE A 253 -4.37 -1.04 -14.01
CA ILE A 253 -4.49 -1.17 -15.46
C ILE A 253 -5.49 -0.15 -15.98
N ARG A 254 -5.14 0.58 -17.05
CA ARG A 254 -6.08 1.33 -17.83
C ARG A 254 -6.88 0.39 -18.74
N ASN A 255 -8.22 0.46 -18.66
CA ASN A 255 -9.07 -0.53 -19.33
C ASN A 255 -9.11 -0.34 -20.85
N SER A 256 -8.96 0.88 -21.34
CA SER A 256 -9.08 1.23 -22.77
C SER A 256 -7.99 0.60 -23.65
N ASP A 257 -6.75 0.50 -23.15
CA ASP A 257 -5.60 0.00 -23.91
C ASP A 257 -4.87 -1.17 -23.23
N ARG A 258 -5.33 -1.59 -22.06
CA ARG A 258 -4.76 -2.69 -21.27
C ARG A 258 -3.29 -2.47 -20.92
N THR A 259 -2.91 -1.23 -20.55
CA THR A 259 -1.56 -0.89 -20.11
C THR A 259 -1.51 -0.71 -18.59
N ILE A 260 -0.33 -0.99 -17.99
CA ILE A 260 -0.09 -0.73 -16.57
C ILE A 260 0.25 0.74 -16.36
N ILE A 261 -0.68 1.51 -15.81
CA ILE A 261 -0.51 2.96 -15.65
C ILE A 261 -0.12 3.37 -14.22
N GLY A 262 -0.32 2.51 -13.24
CA GLY A 262 -0.05 2.81 -11.85
C GLY A 262 0.49 1.63 -11.05
N LEU A 263 1.22 1.95 -9.97
CA LEU A 263 1.64 0.99 -8.95
C LEU A 263 1.10 1.44 -7.61
N VAL A 264 0.52 0.53 -6.85
CA VAL A 264 0.04 0.84 -5.49
C VAL A 264 1.21 1.30 -4.64
N SER A 265 1.20 2.59 -4.29
CA SER A 265 2.22 3.23 -3.48
C SER A 265 1.76 3.42 -2.03
N GLY A 266 0.58 3.97 -1.82
CA GLY A 266 0.15 4.25 -0.46
C GLY A 266 -1.22 4.88 -0.38
N GLY A 267 -1.44 5.61 0.72
CA GLY A 267 -2.73 6.22 1.02
C GLY A 267 -3.05 6.07 2.50
N ARG A 268 -4.27 6.36 2.89
CA ARG A 268 -4.84 5.94 4.17
C ARG A 268 -5.47 4.57 3.99
N PRO A 269 -4.81 3.51 4.44
CA PRO A 269 -5.15 2.15 4.04
C PRO A 269 -6.52 1.71 4.54
N CYS A 270 -7.06 0.72 3.81
CA CYS A 270 -8.23 -0.02 4.19
C CYS A 270 -9.53 0.80 4.10
N ALA A 271 -9.70 1.48 2.94
CA ALA A 271 -10.99 2.02 2.48
C ALA A 271 -11.69 3.00 3.46
N ARG A 272 -10.92 3.89 4.08
CA ARG A 272 -11.43 4.86 5.07
C ARG A 272 -12.00 6.14 4.45
N GLY A 273 -12.40 6.10 3.16
CA GLY A 273 -12.98 7.23 2.44
C GLY A 273 -11.96 8.28 1.97
N TYR A 274 -10.67 7.90 1.94
CA TYR A 274 -9.61 8.69 1.33
C TYR A 274 -9.18 8.04 0.03
N PRO A 275 -8.75 8.82 -0.98
CA PRO A 275 -8.21 8.27 -2.21
C PRO A 275 -6.99 7.37 -1.96
N ASP A 276 -6.93 6.27 -2.69
CA ASP A 276 -5.76 5.40 -2.77
C ASP A 276 -4.75 5.99 -3.77
N VAL A 277 -3.45 5.93 -3.45
CA VAL A 277 -2.40 6.63 -4.18
C VAL A 277 -1.52 5.66 -4.95
N TYR A 278 -1.22 6.02 -6.18
CA TYR A 278 -0.42 5.23 -7.12
C TYR A 278 0.74 6.04 -7.67
N THR A 279 1.88 5.38 -7.86
CA THR A 279 2.99 5.90 -8.68
C THR A 279 2.58 5.87 -10.14
N ASN A 280 2.71 6.97 -10.87
CA ASN A 280 2.43 7.06 -12.31
C ASN A 280 3.55 6.39 -13.11
N VAL A 281 3.29 5.22 -13.69
CA VAL A 281 4.29 4.42 -14.42
C VAL A 281 4.86 5.19 -15.62
N TYR A 282 4.04 5.99 -16.32
CA TYR A 282 4.49 6.77 -17.48
C TYR A 282 5.64 7.73 -17.13
N SER A 283 5.64 8.31 -15.94
CA SER A 283 6.71 9.22 -15.48
C SER A 283 8.07 8.52 -15.34
N TYR A 284 8.11 7.21 -15.29
CA TYR A 284 9.31 6.43 -15.00
C TYR A 284 9.73 5.47 -16.12
N LEU A 285 9.17 5.61 -17.35
CA LEU A 285 9.49 4.72 -18.46
C LEU A 285 10.99 4.65 -18.76
N SER A 286 11.67 5.79 -18.82
CA SER A 286 13.12 5.84 -19.08
C SER A 286 13.93 5.13 -17.98
N TRP A 287 13.51 5.21 -16.72
CA TRP A 287 14.14 4.49 -15.61
C TRP A 287 13.93 2.99 -15.74
N ILE A 288 12.69 2.55 -16.04
CA ILE A 288 12.34 1.13 -16.24
C ILE A 288 13.21 0.55 -17.37
N GLU A 289 13.18 1.18 -18.55
CA GLU A 289 13.94 0.74 -19.73
C GLU A 289 15.46 0.72 -19.45
N GLY A 290 15.96 1.74 -18.75
CA GLY A 290 17.36 1.78 -18.34
C GLY A 290 17.75 0.58 -17.44
N LYS A 291 16.90 0.18 -16.48
CA LYS A 291 17.20 -0.96 -15.59
C LYS A 291 16.98 -2.33 -16.25
N MET A 292 16.07 -2.45 -17.22
CA MET A 292 15.86 -3.70 -17.98
C MET A 292 17.06 -4.10 -18.85
N ASN A 293 17.90 -3.13 -19.24
CA ASN A 293 19.10 -3.36 -20.06
C ASN A 293 20.32 -3.81 -19.24
N TYR A 294 20.19 -3.97 -17.91
CA TYR A 294 21.22 -4.46 -16.98
C TYR A 294 20.88 -5.87 -16.48
#